data_c8e870f0d16a8ee5aba300bba45ae1a4
#
_entry.id   c8e870f0d16a8ee5aba300bba45ae1a4
#
_cell.length_a   1.000
_cell.length_b   1.000
_cell.length_c   1.000
_cell.angle_alpha   90.00
_cell.angle_beta   90.00
_cell.angle_gamma   90.00
#
_symmetry.space_group_name_H-M   'P 1'
#
loop_
_entity.id
_entity.type
_entity.pdbx_description
1 polymer ?
#
loop_
_entity_poly.entity_id
_entity_poly.type
_entity_poly.pdbx_seq_one_letter_code
_entity_poly.pdbx_strand_id
1 'polypeptide(L)'
;MGSAPVIVRRAEVTDAPALSALGAATFRETFDDSNTPEDMARYVAEAFFPEQQAADIVDPRSVMLVAEHREPTGATALIGYAQIRSGDVPAEVPGANPLELKRLYVLRAWHGKGVAQDLMNTCLTIARARGCDTLWLGVWEHNTRAQTFYRKYGFVRVGQHDFVLGTDVQTDWLMARAMSDG
;
A
#
# COMPACT_ATOMS: atom_id res chain seq x y z
N MET A 1 -17.73 -16.39 19.33
CA MET A 1 -17.73 -14.93 19.38
C MET A 1 -17.24 -14.44 18.00
N GLY A 2 -18.12 -13.88 17.19
CA GLY A 2 -17.75 -13.38 15.87
C GLY A 2 -16.77 -12.22 16.02
N SER A 3 -15.65 -12.27 15.28
CA SER A 3 -14.76 -11.12 15.15
C SER A 3 -15.60 -9.95 14.60
N ALA A 4 -15.48 -8.78 15.21
CA ALA A 4 -16.18 -7.60 14.70
C ALA A 4 -15.74 -7.35 13.23
N PRO A 5 -16.65 -6.87 12.37
CA PRO A 5 -16.37 -6.75 10.94
C PRO A 5 -15.24 -5.74 10.67
N VAL A 6 -14.38 -6.07 9.72
CA VAL A 6 -13.43 -5.12 9.13
C VAL A 6 -14.15 -4.42 7.97
N ILE A 7 -14.04 -3.11 7.91
CA ILE A 7 -14.63 -2.29 6.86
C ILE A 7 -13.50 -1.61 6.08
N VAL A 8 -13.50 -1.75 4.75
CA VAL A 8 -12.61 -0.98 3.86
C VAL A 8 -13.38 0.23 3.33
N ARG A 9 -12.83 1.41 3.53
CA ARG A 9 -13.41 2.67 3.07
C ARG A 9 -12.35 3.63 2.54
N ARG A 10 -12.76 4.66 1.85
CA ARG A 10 -11.84 5.78 1.53
C ARG A 10 -11.44 6.49 2.81
N ALA A 11 -10.18 6.90 2.86
CA ALA A 11 -9.68 7.75 3.94
C ALA A 11 -10.25 9.16 3.83
N GLU A 12 -10.48 9.76 4.97
CA GLU A 12 -10.85 11.17 5.16
C GLU A 12 -9.65 11.95 5.74
N VAL A 13 -9.63 13.27 5.58
CA VAL A 13 -8.52 14.09 6.10
C VAL A 13 -8.33 13.93 7.61
N THR A 14 -9.42 13.67 8.32
CA THR A 14 -9.43 13.39 9.77
C THR A 14 -8.71 12.08 10.13
N ASP A 15 -8.50 11.17 9.18
CA ASP A 15 -7.72 9.94 9.38
C ASP A 15 -6.21 10.19 9.34
N ALA A 16 -5.73 11.34 8.88
CA ALA A 16 -4.32 11.59 8.60
C ALA A 16 -3.39 11.31 9.80
N PRO A 17 -3.70 11.68 11.06
CA PRO A 17 -2.85 11.34 12.20
C PRO A 17 -2.79 9.84 12.47
N ALA A 18 -3.93 9.14 12.41
CA ALA A 18 -4.00 7.69 12.62
C ALA A 18 -3.31 6.94 11.47
N LEU A 19 -3.45 7.41 10.24
CA LEU A 19 -2.81 6.85 9.05
C LEU A 19 -1.29 7.05 9.09
N SER A 20 -0.82 8.20 9.56
CA SER A 20 0.60 8.46 9.81
C SER A 20 1.19 7.44 10.80
N ALA A 21 0.55 7.22 11.93
CA ALA A 21 0.98 6.25 12.93
C ALA A 21 0.95 4.81 12.38
N LEU A 22 -0.12 4.45 11.67
CA LEU A 22 -0.27 3.13 11.03
C LEU A 22 0.80 2.89 9.97
N GLY A 23 1.07 3.88 9.10
CA GLY A 23 2.10 3.80 8.07
C GLY A 23 3.48 3.58 8.66
N ALA A 24 3.83 4.36 9.68
CA ALA A 24 5.09 4.20 10.41
C ALA A 24 5.21 2.82 11.07
N ALA A 25 4.15 2.34 11.73
CA ALA A 25 4.15 1.05 12.40
C ALA A 25 4.32 -0.11 11.41
N THR A 26 3.52 -0.16 10.36
CA THR A 26 3.56 -1.24 9.36
C THR A 26 4.86 -1.23 8.55
N PHE A 27 5.42 -0.05 8.28
CA PHE A 27 6.72 0.06 7.60
C PHE A 27 7.84 -0.51 8.49
N ARG A 28 7.88 -0.16 9.78
CA ARG A 28 8.83 -0.73 10.73
C ARG A 28 8.67 -2.24 10.85
N GLU A 29 7.45 -2.74 11.01
CA GLU A 29 7.18 -4.20 11.07
C GLU A 29 7.74 -4.96 9.85
N THR A 30 7.89 -4.28 8.71
CA THR A 30 8.37 -4.89 7.47
C THR A 30 9.88 -4.78 7.30
N PHE A 31 10.51 -3.68 7.72
CA PHE A 31 11.86 -3.30 7.31
C PHE A 31 12.86 -3.12 8.45
N ASP A 32 12.44 -3.06 9.75
CA ASP A 32 13.36 -2.82 10.88
C ASP A 32 14.50 -3.84 10.93
N ASP A 33 14.21 -5.12 10.67
CA ASP A 33 15.23 -6.19 10.75
C ASP A 33 16.31 -6.09 9.65
N SER A 34 16.09 -5.26 8.63
CA SER A 34 16.93 -5.17 7.43
C SER A 34 17.64 -3.83 7.28
N ASN A 35 17.35 -2.86 8.15
CA ASN A 35 17.83 -1.49 8.03
C ASN A 35 18.34 -0.95 9.37
N THR A 36 19.18 0.10 9.33
CA THR A 36 19.64 0.76 10.55
C THR A 36 18.52 1.55 11.22
N PRO A 37 18.54 1.71 12.56
CA PRO A 37 17.55 2.54 13.25
C PRO A 37 17.51 3.99 12.75
N GLU A 38 18.66 4.53 12.36
CA GLU A 38 18.83 5.91 11.86
C GLU A 38 18.15 6.09 10.51
N ASP A 39 18.38 5.18 9.57
CA ASP A 39 17.75 5.22 8.23
C ASP A 39 16.25 5.01 8.33
N MET A 40 15.80 4.09 9.19
CA MET A 40 14.38 3.87 9.46
C MET A 40 13.72 5.12 10.05
N ALA A 41 14.35 5.75 11.04
CA ALA A 41 13.81 6.97 11.65
C ALA A 41 13.68 8.11 10.65
N ARG A 42 14.71 8.31 9.81
CA ARG A 42 14.70 9.33 8.75
C ARG A 42 13.58 9.07 7.74
N TYR A 43 13.52 7.88 7.19
CA TYR A 43 12.51 7.55 6.19
C TYR A 43 11.08 7.68 6.74
N VAL A 44 10.84 7.16 7.94
CA VAL A 44 9.52 7.25 8.59
C VAL A 44 9.10 8.70 8.83
N ALA A 45 10.03 9.55 9.27
CA ALA A 45 9.76 10.97 9.50
C ALA A 45 9.41 11.72 8.21
N GLU A 46 10.04 11.35 7.08
CA GLU A 46 9.82 11.99 5.79
C GLU A 46 8.58 11.44 5.05
N ALA A 47 8.29 10.14 5.17
CA ALA A 47 7.25 9.47 4.38
C ALA A 47 5.88 9.43 5.07
N PHE A 48 5.83 9.49 6.41
CA PHE A 48 4.62 9.20 7.17
C PHE A 48 4.17 10.32 8.13
N PHE A 49 4.60 11.57 7.95
CA PHE A 49 4.09 12.66 8.79
C PHE A 49 2.62 13.00 8.42
N PRO A 50 1.82 13.49 9.39
CA PRO A 50 0.37 13.65 9.19
C PRO A 50 -0.01 14.59 8.04
N GLU A 51 0.74 15.68 7.83
CA GLU A 51 0.48 16.63 6.76
C GLU A 51 0.67 16.01 5.37
N GLN A 52 1.64 15.09 5.22
CA GLN A 52 1.82 14.34 3.98
C GLN A 52 0.64 13.40 3.75
N GLN A 53 0.17 12.70 4.80
CA GLN A 53 -1.01 11.85 4.67
C GLN A 53 -2.25 12.65 4.30
N ALA A 54 -2.45 13.81 4.89
CA ALA A 54 -3.55 14.71 4.54
C ALA A 54 -3.46 15.17 3.08
N ALA A 55 -2.25 15.53 2.61
CA ALA A 55 -2.02 15.92 1.22
C ALA A 55 -2.31 14.76 0.24
N ASP A 56 -1.85 13.55 0.56
CA ASP A 56 -2.08 12.35 -0.25
C ASP A 56 -3.58 11.99 -0.33
N ILE A 57 -4.35 12.23 0.74
CA ILE A 57 -5.79 11.96 0.78
C ILE A 57 -6.57 12.92 -0.13
N VAL A 58 -6.18 14.20 -0.20
CA VAL A 58 -6.87 15.20 -1.02
C VAL A 58 -6.35 15.31 -2.45
N ASP A 59 -5.21 14.67 -2.79
CA ASP A 59 -4.67 14.67 -4.15
C ASP A 59 -5.64 13.95 -5.10
N PRO A 60 -6.18 14.63 -6.13
CA PRO A 60 -7.12 14.01 -7.07
C PRO A 60 -6.52 12.83 -7.87
N ARG A 61 -5.19 12.76 -7.96
CA ARG A 61 -4.47 11.65 -8.60
C ARG A 61 -4.37 10.42 -7.71
N SER A 62 -4.66 10.55 -6.42
CA SER A 62 -4.53 9.51 -5.40
C SER A 62 -5.89 9.02 -4.92
N VAL A 63 -5.95 7.76 -4.51
CA VAL A 63 -7.02 7.23 -3.65
C VAL A 63 -6.36 6.54 -2.48
N MET A 64 -6.64 7.02 -1.30
CA MET A 64 -6.23 6.39 -0.05
C MET A 64 -7.39 5.57 0.52
N LEU A 65 -7.15 4.30 0.79
CA LEU A 65 -8.09 3.37 1.44
C LEU A 65 -7.59 3.01 2.82
N VAL A 66 -8.49 2.88 3.76
CA VAL A 66 -8.21 2.37 5.11
C VAL A 66 -9.07 1.15 5.40
N ALA A 67 -8.50 0.17 6.10
CA ALA A 67 -9.22 -0.93 6.70
C ALA A 67 -9.41 -0.62 8.19
N GLU A 68 -10.66 -0.51 8.60
CA GLU A 68 -11.09 -0.13 9.94
C GLU A 68 -11.67 -1.35 10.66
N HIS A 69 -11.21 -1.60 11.87
CA HIS A 69 -11.78 -2.58 12.77
C HIS A 69 -12.53 -1.87 13.91
N ARG A 70 -13.74 -2.33 14.17
CA ARG A 70 -14.53 -1.84 15.31
C ARG A 70 -14.33 -2.75 16.52
N GLU A 71 -13.83 -2.20 17.61
CA GLU A 71 -13.68 -2.92 18.86
C GLU A 71 -15.03 -3.16 19.56
N PRO A 72 -15.13 -4.16 20.45
CA PRO A 72 -16.34 -4.39 21.25
C PRO A 72 -16.74 -3.20 22.10
N THR A 73 -15.80 -2.33 22.47
CA THR A 73 -16.00 -1.07 23.19
C THR A 73 -16.70 0.00 22.37
N GLY A 74 -16.83 -0.20 21.03
CA GLY A 74 -17.31 0.78 20.07
C GLY A 74 -16.21 1.69 19.50
N ALA A 75 -14.98 1.63 20.01
CA ALA A 75 -13.84 2.31 19.44
C ALA A 75 -13.47 1.71 18.07
N THR A 76 -12.92 2.54 17.18
CA THR A 76 -12.44 2.11 15.87
C THR A 76 -10.93 2.26 15.80
N ALA A 77 -10.27 1.30 15.13
CA ALA A 77 -8.83 1.32 14.91
C ALA A 77 -8.53 1.04 13.44
N LEU A 78 -7.61 1.79 12.86
CA LEU A 78 -7.08 1.51 11.52
C LEU A 78 -6.06 0.37 11.64
N ILE A 79 -6.24 -0.67 10.84
CA ILE A 79 -5.46 -1.92 10.90
C ILE A 79 -4.71 -2.24 9.60
N GLY A 80 -5.01 -1.50 8.55
CA GLY A 80 -4.36 -1.60 7.24
C GLY A 80 -4.76 -0.44 6.35
N TYR A 81 -4.00 -0.24 5.28
CA TYR A 81 -4.29 0.80 4.30
C TYR A 81 -3.71 0.44 2.94
N ALA A 82 -4.25 1.07 1.89
CA ALA A 82 -3.71 1.01 0.54
C ALA A 82 -3.77 2.39 -0.11
N GLN A 83 -2.80 2.66 -0.98
CA GLN A 83 -2.77 3.87 -1.81
C GLN A 83 -2.58 3.49 -3.26
N ILE A 84 -3.51 3.90 -4.11
CA ILE A 84 -3.35 3.87 -5.57
C ILE A 84 -3.27 5.29 -6.09
N ARG A 85 -2.42 5.52 -7.11
CA ARG A 85 -2.25 6.85 -7.70
C ARG A 85 -1.85 6.79 -9.16
N SER A 86 -2.17 7.87 -9.88
CA SER A 86 -1.59 8.18 -11.20
C SER A 86 -0.33 9.03 -11.01
N GLY A 87 0.68 8.83 -11.82
CA GLY A 87 1.94 9.58 -11.74
C GLY A 87 2.94 9.10 -12.77
N ASP A 88 4.21 9.29 -12.47
CA ASP A 88 5.31 8.82 -13.31
C ASP A 88 5.30 7.30 -13.38
N VAL A 89 5.47 6.78 -14.59
CA VAL A 89 5.41 5.36 -14.89
C VAL A 89 6.77 4.91 -15.44
N PRO A 90 7.41 3.90 -14.81
CA PRO A 90 8.63 3.32 -15.34
C PRO A 90 8.44 2.78 -16.76
N ALA A 91 9.48 2.87 -17.59
CA ALA A 91 9.41 2.45 -19.00
C ALA A 91 9.11 0.95 -19.17
N GLU A 92 9.42 0.15 -18.18
CA GLU A 92 9.19 -1.31 -18.15
C GLU A 92 7.72 -1.67 -17.88
N VAL A 93 6.93 -0.74 -17.37
CA VAL A 93 5.50 -0.97 -17.07
C VAL A 93 4.69 -0.84 -18.36
N PRO A 94 3.98 -1.89 -18.78
CA PRO A 94 3.17 -1.85 -20.00
C PRO A 94 1.88 -1.07 -19.80
N GLY A 95 1.22 -0.73 -20.92
CA GLY A 95 -0.10 -0.12 -20.94
C GLY A 95 -0.09 1.35 -21.31
N ALA A 96 -1.24 1.86 -21.70
CA ALA A 96 -1.45 3.26 -22.10
C ALA A 96 -2.00 4.11 -20.93
N ASN A 97 -2.67 3.47 -19.97
CA ASN A 97 -3.28 4.10 -18.80
C ASN A 97 -2.98 3.32 -17.51
N PRO A 98 -1.69 3.16 -17.15
CA PRO A 98 -1.30 2.42 -15.94
C PRO A 98 -1.59 3.21 -14.67
N LEU A 99 -1.92 2.48 -13.59
CA LEU A 99 -2.13 3.01 -12.24
C LEU A 99 -1.15 2.35 -11.28
N GLU A 100 -0.55 3.09 -10.36
CA GLU A 100 0.35 2.57 -9.34
C GLU A 100 -0.42 2.12 -8.09
N LEU A 101 -0.19 0.90 -7.62
CA LEU A 101 -0.44 0.53 -6.22
C LEU A 101 0.80 0.90 -5.41
N LYS A 102 0.81 2.12 -4.88
CA LYS A 102 1.98 2.68 -4.20
C LYS A 102 2.22 2.06 -2.84
N ARG A 103 1.15 1.73 -2.11
CA ARG A 103 1.22 1.16 -0.76
C ARG A 103 0.10 0.16 -0.54
N LEU A 104 0.41 -0.94 0.13
CA LEU A 104 -0.53 -1.91 0.66
C LEU A 104 0.09 -2.52 1.91
N TYR A 105 -0.36 -2.09 3.07
CA TYR A 105 0.16 -2.53 4.36
C TYR A 105 -0.96 -2.90 5.31
N VAL A 106 -0.71 -3.93 6.09
CA VAL A 106 -1.61 -4.43 7.15
C VAL A 106 -0.76 -4.73 8.37
N LEU A 107 -1.20 -4.32 9.54
CA LEU A 107 -0.54 -4.66 10.82
C LEU A 107 -0.32 -6.17 10.92
N ARG A 108 0.85 -6.58 11.41
CA ARG A 108 1.26 -8.00 11.53
C ARG A 108 0.22 -8.84 12.27
N ALA A 109 -0.38 -8.30 13.33
CA ALA A 109 -1.45 -8.95 14.08
C ALA A 109 -2.72 -9.28 13.26
N TRP A 110 -2.88 -8.66 12.10
CA TRP A 110 -4.00 -8.84 11.18
C TRP A 110 -3.65 -9.61 9.91
N HIS A 111 -2.42 -10.12 9.82
CA HIS A 111 -2.02 -10.96 8.71
C HIS A 111 -2.80 -12.29 8.69
N GLY A 112 -3.14 -12.78 7.51
CA GLY A 112 -3.89 -14.03 7.33
C GLY A 112 -5.39 -13.94 7.63
N LYS A 113 -5.91 -12.73 7.95
CA LYS A 113 -7.33 -12.51 8.28
C LYS A 113 -8.15 -11.88 7.14
N GLY A 114 -7.64 -11.86 5.93
CA GLY A 114 -8.37 -11.37 4.74
C GLY A 114 -8.22 -9.87 4.47
N VAL A 115 -7.67 -9.06 5.39
CA VAL A 115 -7.62 -7.59 5.29
C VAL A 115 -6.89 -7.12 4.02
N ALA A 116 -5.74 -7.72 3.70
CA ALA A 116 -4.98 -7.38 2.50
C ALA A 116 -5.76 -7.73 1.21
N GLN A 117 -6.52 -8.83 1.23
CA GLN A 117 -7.39 -9.22 0.13
C GLN A 117 -8.51 -8.21 -0.09
N ASP A 118 -9.16 -7.75 0.98
CA ASP A 118 -10.26 -6.77 0.90
C ASP A 118 -9.76 -5.43 0.36
N LEU A 119 -8.59 -4.96 0.84
CA LEU A 119 -7.92 -3.77 0.32
C LEU A 119 -7.57 -3.92 -1.16
N MET A 120 -6.94 -5.04 -1.57
CA MET A 120 -6.57 -5.29 -2.95
C MET A 120 -7.79 -5.35 -3.87
N ASN A 121 -8.85 -6.07 -3.47
CA ASN A 121 -10.09 -6.17 -4.24
C ASN A 121 -10.73 -4.80 -4.45
N THR A 122 -10.70 -3.95 -3.43
CA THR A 122 -11.20 -2.57 -3.53
C THR A 122 -10.32 -1.73 -4.48
N CYS A 123 -9.00 -1.85 -4.41
CA CYS A 123 -8.07 -1.21 -5.36
C CYS A 123 -8.36 -1.63 -6.81
N LEU A 124 -8.54 -2.93 -7.05
CA LEU A 124 -8.87 -3.47 -8.38
C LEU A 124 -10.20 -2.93 -8.90
N THR A 125 -11.21 -2.84 -8.05
CA THR A 125 -12.52 -2.27 -8.41
C THR A 125 -12.39 -0.80 -8.82
N ILE A 126 -11.62 -0.01 -8.07
CA ILE A 126 -11.40 1.41 -8.39
C ILE A 126 -10.58 1.57 -9.67
N ALA A 127 -9.55 0.75 -9.87
CA ALA A 127 -8.73 0.78 -11.08
C ALA A 127 -9.57 0.49 -12.34
N ARG A 128 -10.46 -0.51 -12.30
CA ARG A 128 -11.41 -0.79 -13.37
C ARG A 128 -12.36 0.38 -13.63
N ALA A 129 -12.95 0.94 -12.57
CA ALA A 129 -13.86 2.08 -12.69
C ALA A 129 -13.18 3.34 -13.27
N ARG A 130 -11.86 3.47 -13.13
CA ARG A 130 -11.04 4.53 -13.75
C ARG A 130 -10.60 4.22 -15.19
N GLY A 131 -10.96 3.06 -15.73
CA GLY A 131 -10.56 2.63 -17.07
C GLY A 131 -9.05 2.38 -17.21
N CYS A 132 -8.38 2.00 -16.11
CA CYS A 132 -6.96 1.66 -16.15
C CYS A 132 -6.77 0.31 -16.85
N ASP A 133 -5.77 0.22 -17.73
CA ASP A 133 -5.43 -1.00 -18.46
C ASP A 133 -4.36 -1.84 -17.75
N THR A 134 -3.62 -1.23 -16.83
CA THR A 134 -2.55 -1.89 -16.07
C THR A 134 -2.52 -1.37 -14.63
N LEU A 135 -2.43 -2.29 -13.66
CA LEU A 135 -2.07 -1.96 -12.29
C LEU A 135 -0.63 -2.44 -12.05
N TRP A 136 0.23 -1.56 -11.51
CA TRP A 136 1.62 -1.86 -11.26
C TRP A 136 2.06 -1.45 -9.84
N LEU A 137 3.17 -1.99 -9.37
CA LEU A 137 3.73 -1.73 -8.05
C LEU A 137 5.26 -1.95 -8.04
N GLY A 138 5.94 -1.31 -7.08
CA GLY A 138 7.26 -1.69 -6.63
C GLY A 138 7.18 -2.59 -5.40
N VAL A 139 8.03 -3.60 -5.33
CA VAL A 139 8.14 -4.47 -4.15
C VAL A 139 9.60 -4.84 -3.92
N TRP A 140 10.07 -4.67 -2.68
CA TRP A 140 11.43 -5.04 -2.30
C TRP A 140 11.76 -6.48 -2.70
N GLU A 141 12.94 -6.68 -3.32
CA GLU A 141 13.34 -8.00 -3.87
C GLU A 141 13.41 -9.11 -2.82
N HIS A 142 13.60 -8.77 -1.53
CA HIS A 142 13.62 -9.74 -0.44
C HIS A 142 12.26 -9.92 0.25
N ASN A 143 11.22 -9.17 -0.12
CA ASN A 143 9.87 -9.32 0.42
C ASN A 143 9.10 -10.44 -0.31
N THR A 144 9.56 -11.68 -0.12
CA THR A 144 8.99 -12.88 -0.79
C THR A 144 7.52 -13.10 -0.45
N ARG A 145 7.09 -12.69 0.75
CA ARG A 145 5.71 -12.78 1.19
C ARG A 145 4.80 -11.87 0.35
N ALA A 146 5.15 -10.60 0.19
CA ALA A 146 4.40 -9.67 -0.63
C ALA A 146 4.40 -10.09 -2.11
N GLN A 147 5.54 -10.52 -2.65
CA GLN A 147 5.64 -11.04 -4.01
C GLN A 147 4.71 -12.22 -4.23
N THR A 148 4.63 -13.16 -3.28
CA THR A 148 3.72 -14.31 -3.35
C THR A 148 2.26 -13.88 -3.33
N PHE A 149 1.92 -12.88 -2.50
CA PHE A 149 0.59 -12.29 -2.47
C PHE A 149 0.23 -11.67 -3.82
N TYR A 150 1.09 -10.83 -4.39
CA TYR A 150 0.84 -10.17 -5.67
C TYR A 150 0.74 -11.16 -6.84
N ARG A 151 1.56 -12.22 -6.87
CA ARG A 151 1.45 -13.28 -7.89
C ARG A 151 0.08 -13.96 -7.88
N LYS A 152 -0.54 -14.18 -6.71
CA LYS A 152 -1.91 -14.71 -6.61
C LYS A 152 -2.96 -13.81 -7.26
N TYR A 153 -2.67 -12.52 -7.36
CA TYR A 153 -3.51 -11.54 -8.05
C TYR A 153 -3.12 -11.34 -9.53
N GLY A 154 -2.24 -12.17 -10.06
CA GLY A 154 -1.84 -12.12 -11.46
C GLY A 154 -0.77 -11.08 -11.81
N PHE A 155 -0.11 -10.49 -10.79
CA PHE A 155 1.04 -9.64 -11.04
C PHE A 155 2.24 -10.48 -11.46
N VAL A 156 2.95 -10.01 -12.48
CA VAL A 156 4.22 -10.58 -12.94
C VAL A 156 5.32 -9.55 -12.88
N ARG A 157 6.56 -9.98 -12.67
CA ARG A 157 7.72 -9.08 -12.69
C ARG A 157 7.95 -8.59 -14.13
N VAL A 158 8.06 -7.27 -14.30
CA VAL A 158 8.29 -6.62 -15.59
C VAL A 158 9.64 -5.87 -15.62
N GLY A 159 10.20 -5.55 -14.46
CA GLY A 159 11.47 -4.83 -14.35
C GLY A 159 11.93 -4.71 -12.91
N GLN A 160 12.82 -3.75 -12.69
CA GLN A 160 13.31 -3.36 -11.36
C GLN A 160 13.75 -1.90 -11.36
N HIS A 161 13.77 -1.28 -10.19
CA HIS A 161 14.35 0.04 -9.98
C HIS A 161 15.01 0.14 -8.60
N ASP A 162 15.83 1.17 -8.43
CA ASP A 162 16.42 1.46 -7.13
C ASP A 162 15.40 2.11 -6.21
N PHE A 163 15.39 1.67 -4.96
CA PHE A 163 14.64 2.27 -3.87
C PHE A 163 15.62 2.75 -2.79
N VAL A 164 15.60 4.06 -2.49
CA VAL A 164 16.51 4.64 -1.50
C VAL A 164 15.80 4.72 -0.14
N LEU A 165 16.36 4.02 0.85
CA LEU A 165 15.91 4.06 2.23
C LEU A 165 17.04 4.67 3.09
N GLY A 166 16.91 5.96 3.42
CA GLY A 166 17.98 6.68 4.10
C GLY A 166 19.23 6.78 3.24
N THR A 167 20.31 6.09 3.64
CA THR A 167 21.57 5.99 2.90
C THR A 167 21.71 4.66 2.15
N ASP A 168 20.80 3.72 2.36
CA ASP A 168 20.82 2.40 1.73
C ASP A 168 20.06 2.42 0.39
N VAL A 169 20.71 1.92 -0.66
CA VAL A 169 20.10 1.75 -1.99
C VAL A 169 19.70 0.30 -2.13
N GLN A 170 18.41 0.06 -2.16
CA GLN A 170 17.80 -1.26 -2.29
C GLN A 170 17.21 -1.44 -3.67
N THR A 171 16.95 -2.69 -4.06
CA THR A 171 16.30 -3.01 -5.33
C THR A 171 14.85 -3.39 -5.09
N ASP A 172 13.94 -2.69 -5.77
CA ASP A 172 12.54 -3.08 -5.86
C ASP A 172 12.27 -3.75 -7.22
N TRP A 173 11.53 -4.85 -7.20
CA TRP A 173 10.96 -5.41 -8.42
C TRP A 173 9.76 -4.61 -8.84
N LEU A 174 9.71 -4.25 -10.11
CA LEU A 174 8.50 -3.74 -10.75
C LEU A 174 7.63 -4.94 -11.11
N MET A 175 6.40 -4.95 -10.60
CA MET A 175 5.41 -5.97 -10.93
C MET A 175 4.17 -5.30 -11.52
N ALA A 176 3.60 -5.91 -12.54
CA ALA A 176 2.41 -5.40 -13.21
C ALA A 176 1.42 -6.51 -13.53
N ARG A 177 0.15 -6.13 -13.58
CA ARG A 177 -0.94 -6.97 -14.08
C ARG A 177 -1.80 -6.20 -15.06
N ALA A 178 -2.20 -6.87 -16.15
CA ALA A 178 -3.21 -6.32 -17.04
C ALA A 178 -4.59 -6.29 -16.35
N MET A 179 -5.32 -5.22 -16.56
CA MET A 179 -6.70 -5.07 -16.11
C MET A 179 -7.59 -5.47 -17.29
N SER A 180 -7.72 -6.78 -17.53
CA SER A 180 -8.64 -7.28 -18.57
C SER A 180 -10.08 -6.89 -18.22
N ASP A 181 -10.81 -6.44 -19.23
CA ASP A 181 -12.26 -6.31 -19.17
C ASP A 181 -12.83 -7.70 -18.85
N GLY A 182 -13.48 -7.85 -17.70
CA GLY A 182 -14.16 -9.06 -17.29
C GLY A 182 -15.51 -9.17 -17.89
#